data_2f70175bef7c7d0281db5ac690f33c73
#
_entry.id   2f70175bef7c7d0281db5ac690f33c73
#
_cell.length_a   1.000
_cell.length_b   1.000
_cell.length_c   1.000
_cell.angle_alpha   90.00
_cell.angle_beta   90.00
_cell.angle_gamma   90.00
#
_symmetry.space_group_name_H-M   'P 1'
#
loop_
_entity.id
_entity.type
_entity.pdbx_description
1 polymer ?
#
loop_
_entity_poly.entity_id
_entity_poly.type
_entity_poly.pdbx_seq_one_letter_code
_entity_poly.pdbx_strand_id
1 'polypeptide(L)'
;NSETENIYQQLAGGLTAANLLHGSANPIGGQNCVIKLRWGAQPEQLKFAEAPAGIKFALGENVKQSNWGEKYTTRFPQSRMGVPTFMANRFTAARQYLGAIERQRKEGGAPVRRNLELEALGEIINGTRWVHCHSYRQDEIVAFLRTMENFGVKVASLQHVLEGYKVADEIARHGAGGSTFSDWWAFKFEVYDAIPYNGSLMRDRGVVVDRKSTRLNSSHT
;
A
#
# COMPACT_ATOMS: atom_id res chain seq x y z
N ASN A 1 17.46 -5.04 12.22
CA ASN A 1 18.40 -4.75 13.30
C ASN A 1 18.67 -3.24 13.35
N SER A 2 18.55 -2.62 14.53
CA SER A 2 18.76 -1.18 14.74
C SER A 2 20.20 -0.72 14.58
N GLU A 3 21.13 -1.65 14.56
CA GLU A 3 22.57 -1.43 14.40
C GLU A 3 23.06 -1.67 12.97
N THR A 4 22.16 -1.85 12.00
CA THR A 4 22.55 -2.01 10.61
C THR A 4 23.13 -0.71 10.05
N GLU A 5 24.18 -0.84 9.26
CA GLU A 5 24.85 0.29 8.60
C GLU A 5 23.85 1.18 7.82
N ASN A 6 22.80 0.58 7.23
CA ASN A 6 21.77 1.31 6.51
C ASN A 6 21.08 2.35 7.38
N ILE A 7 20.73 2.03 8.64
CA ILE A 7 20.10 3.00 9.56
C ILE A 7 21.07 4.14 9.86
N TYR A 8 22.32 3.81 10.13
CA TYR A 8 23.36 4.81 10.38
C TYR A 8 23.55 5.77 9.19
N GLN A 9 23.66 5.23 7.97
CA GLN A 9 23.81 6.02 6.76
C GLN A 9 22.60 6.92 6.49
N GLN A 10 21.38 6.43 6.73
CA GLN A 10 20.19 7.22 6.58
C GLN A 10 20.11 8.36 7.60
N LEU A 11 20.47 8.10 8.85
CA LEU A 11 20.59 9.13 9.88
C LEU A 11 21.65 10.19 9.51
N ALA A 12 22.82 9.77 9.04
CA ALA A 12 23.87 10.68 8.57
C ALA A 12 23.41 11.53 7.37
N GLY A 13 22.50 10.99 6.55
CA GLY A 13 21.83 11.71 5.45
C GLY A 13 20.69 12.61 5.89
N GLY A 14 20.38 12.69 7.20
CA GLY A 14 19.32 13.54 7.75
C GLY A 14 17.93 12.90 7.82
N LEU A 15 17.76 11.61 7.48
CA LEU A 15 16.49 10.92 7.63
C LEU A 15 16.27 10.52 9.09
N THR A 16 15.17 10.98 9.69
CA THR A 16 14.89 10.75 11.11
C THR A 16 13.78 9.74 11.38
N ALA A 17 12.94 9.47 10.38
CA ALA A 17 11.85 8.50 10.47
C ALA A 17 11.64 7.76 9.15
N ALA A 18 11.07 6.58 9.21
CA ALA A 18 10.74 5.78 8.04
C ALA A 18 9.44 5.01 8.22
N ASN A 19 8.64 4.91 7.16
CA ASN A 19 7.49 4.01 7.11
C ASN A 19 7.93 2.68 6.49
N LEU A 20 7.95 1.62 7.30
CA LEU A 20 8.37 0.29 6.88
C LEU A 20 7.22 -0.43 6.19
N LEU A 21 7.18 -0.33 4.88
CA LEU A 21 6.16 -0.97 4.06
C LEU A 21 6.59 -2.38 3.64
N HIS A 22 5.66 -3.32 3.68
CA HIS A 22 5.84 -4.67 3.15
C HIS A 22 6.17 -4.64 1.65
N GLY A 23 6.91 -5.61 1.15
CA GLY A 23 7.19 -5.79 -0.28
C GLY A 23 5.92 -5.99 -1.11
N SER A 24 6.00 -5.73 -2.42
CA SER A 24 4.83 -5.61 -3.31
C SER A 24 4.37 -6.94 -3.94
N ALA A 25 4.69 -8.10 -3.33
CA ALA A 25 4.38 -9.42 -3.88
C ALA A 25 2.93 -9.88 -3.64
N ASN A 26 2.19 -9.22 -2.76
CA ASN A 26 0.82 -9.58 -2.39
C ASN A 26 -0.16 -8.45 -2.68
N PRO A 27 -1.37 -8.74 -3.22
CA PRO A 27 -2.41 -7.72 -3.42
C PRO A 27 -2.78 -7.00 -2.11
N ILE A 28 -2.92 -7.78 -1.04
CA ILE A 28 -3.03 -7.30 0.34
C ILE A 28 -1.83 -7.90 1.08
N GLY A 29 -0.91 -7.05 1.48
CA GLY A 29 0.32 -7.43 2.17
C GLY A 29 0.20 -7.33 3.68
N GLY A 30 1.30 -7.01 4.34
CA GLY A 30 1.36 -6.89 5.79
C GLY A 30 1.03 -5.50 6.32
N GLN A 31 0.71 -5.44 7.59
CA GLN A 31 0.65 -4.20 8.35
C GLN A 31 2.05 -3.55 8.36
N ASN A 32 2.08 -2.24 8.28
CA ASN A 32 3.33 -1.47 8.32
C ASN A 32 3.54 -0.84 9.72
N CYS A 33 4.77 -0.40 9.93
CA CYS A 33 5.15 0.33 11.12
C CYS A 33 5.95 1.58 10.73
N VAL A 34 5.59 2.72 11.29
CA VAL A 34 6.46 3.90 11.23
C VAL A 34 7.45 3.83 12.37
N ILE A 35 8.72 4.06 12.06
CA ILE A 35 9.80 4.07 13.05
C ILE A 35 10.53 5.41 13.08
N LYS A 36 11.05 5.75 14.25
CA LYS A 36 12.08 6.78 14.42
C LYS A 36 13.43 6.11 14.30
N LEU A 37 14.29 6.63 13.43
CA LEU A 37 15.63 6.05 13.23
C LEU A 37 16.52 6.39 14.44
N ARG A 38 16.70 5.41 15.31
CA ARG A 38 17.50 5.52 16.53
C ARG A 38 18.53 4.40 16.53
N TRP A 39 19.78 4.74 16.24
CA TRP A 39 20.86 3.77 16.19
C TRP A 39 21.00 3.02 17.51
N GLY A 40 21.10 1.71 17.45
CA GLY A 40 21.27 0.83 18.62
C GLY A 40 20.07 0.68 19.53
N ALA A 41 18.93 1.34 19.25
CA ALA A 41 17.76 1.28 20.11
C ALA A 41 17.06 -0.09 20.03
N GLN A 42 16.37 -0.47 21.11
CA GLN A 42 15.53 -1.67 21.11
C GLN A 42 14.30 -1.49 20.21
N PRO A 43 13.69 -2.58 19.67
CA PRO A 43 12.58 -2.51 18.73
C PRO A 43 11.42 -1.63 19.19
N GLU A 44 11.04 -1.70 20.45
CA GLU A 44 9.93 -0.89 21.00
C GLU A 44 10.26 0.61 21.04
N GLN A 45 11.54 0.96 21.20
CA GLN A 45 12.00 2.34 21.18
C GLN A 45 12.10 2.92 19.76
N LEU A 46 12.15 2.05 18.74
CA LEU A 46 12.10 2.46 17.34
C LEU A 46 10.69 2.83 16.92
N LYS A 47 9.65 2.21 17.47
CA LYS A 47 8.27 2.49 17.08
C LYS A 47 7.90 3.96 17.28
N PHE A 48 7.28 4.53 16.27
CA PHE A 48 6.64 5.84 16.36
C PHE A 48 5.17 5.60 16.74
N ALA A 49 4.90 5.50 18.04
CA ALA A 49 3.60 5.08 18.55
C ALA A 49 2.43 5.99 18.14
N GLU A 50 2.72 7.29 17.94
CA GLU A 50 1.74 8.30 17.55
C GLU A 50 1.44 8.30 16.04
N ALA A 51 2.22 7.56 15.24
CA ALA A 51 1.99 7.47 13.80
C ALA A 51 0.74 6.65 13.49
N PRO A 52 -0.04 7.03 12.48
CA PRO A 52 -1.22 6.27 12.06
C PRO A 52 -0.87 4.84 11.69
N ALA A 53 -1.70 3.90 12.11
CA ALA A 53 -1.58 2.50 11.70
C ALA A 53 -1.82 2.37 10.18
N GLY A 54 -1.03 1.54 9.51
CA GLY A 54 -1.17 1.37 8.08
C GLY A 54 -1.05 -0.09 7.64
N ILE A 55 -1.28 -0.31 6.36
CA ILE A 55 -1.16 -1.61 5.70
C ILE A 55 -0.73 -1.42 4.25
N LYS A 56 0.11 -2.32 3.75
CA LYS A 56 0.58 -2.27 2.36
C LYS A 56 -0.28 -3.11 1.45
N PHE A 57 -0.77 -2.48 0.39
CA PHE A 57 -1.40 -3.11 -0.77
C PHE A 57 -0.48 -3.02 -1.99
N ALA A 58 -0.74 -3.80 -3.03
CA ALA A 58 0.00 -3.72 -4.26
C ALA A 58 -0.84 -4.09 -5.48
N LEU A 59 -0.47 -3.47 -6.62
CA LEU A 59 -0.98 -3.70 -7.95
C LEU A 59 0.17 -4.18 -8.85
N GLY A 60 -0.12 -4.41 -10.12
CA GLY A 60 0.91 -4.65 -11.13
C GLY A 60 1.34 -6.10 -11.30
N GLU A 61 2.47 -6.27 -11.94
CA GLU A 61 3.02 -7.58 -12.29
C GLU A 61 3.36 -8.43 -11.08
N ASN A 62 3.87 -7.80 -10.03
CA ASN A 62 4.38 -8.51 -8.88
C ASN A 62 3.31 -9.34 -8.18
N VAL A 63 2.07 -8.85 -8.12
CA VAL A 63 0.98 -9.50 -7.37
C VAL A 63 0.27 -10.57 -8.18
N LYS A 64 0.28 -10.52 -9.51
CA LYS A 64 -0.37 -11.52 -10.38
C LYS A 64 0.47 -12.78 -10.56
N GLN A 65 1.70 -12.80 -10.14
CA GLN A 65 2.64 -13.94 -10.16
C GLN A 65 2.89 -14.63 -11.51
N SER A 66 2.25 -14.21 -12.59
CA SER A 66 2.45 -14.82 -13.91
C SER A 66 3.90 -14.70 -14.44
N ASN A 67 4.69 -13.79 -13.88
CA ASN A 67 6.08 -13.57 -14.26
C ASN A 67 7.10 -14.34 -13.39
N TRP A 68 6.64 -15.07 -12.39
CA TRP A 68 7.53 -15.79 -11.45
C TRP A 68 7.92 -17.17 -11.94
N GLY A 69 7.42 -17.58 -13.12
CA GLY A 69 7.60 -18.90 -13.70
C GLY A 69 6.54 -19.89 -13.24
N GLU A 70 6.36 -20.98 -14.00
CA GLU A 70 5.30 -21.98 -13.79
C GLU A 70 5.27 -22.55 -12.37
N LYS A 71 6.42 -22.75 -11.76
CA LYS A 71 6.56 -23.28 -10.40
C LYS A 71 5.89 -22.40 -9.34
N TYR A 72 5.71 -21.10 -9.59
CA TYR A 72 5.21 -20.15 -8.62
C TYR A 72 3.82 -19.59 -8.94
N THR A 73 3.24 -19.97 -10.09
CA THR A 73 1.88 -19.57 -10.52
C THR A 73 0.80 -20.43 -9.87
N THR A 74 0.82 -20.56 -8.55
CA THR A 74 -0.04 -21.49 -7.82
C THR A 74 -1.19 -20.80 -7.08
N ARG A 75 -1.26 -19.48 -7.10
CA ARG A 75 -2.28 -18.71 -6.36
C ARG A 75 -2.99 -17.68 -7.24
N PHE A 76 -4.21 -17.34 -6.85
CA PHE A 76 -4.95 -16.16 -7.34
C PHE A 76 -4.44 -14.88 -6.62
N PRO A 77 -4.36 -13.71 -7.33
CA PRO A 77 -4.69 -13.47 -8.73
C PRO A 77 -3.54 -13.79 -9.70
N GLN A 78 -3.87 -14.21 -10.93
CA GLN A 78 -2.91 -14.46 -11.99
C GLN A 78 -3.03 -13.44 -13.15
N SER A 79 -3.93 -12.50 -13.05
CA SER A 79 -4.12 -11.44 -14.04
C SER A 79 -4.31 -10.09 -13.33
N ARG A 80 -4.10 -8.99 -14.06
CA ARG A 80 -4.33 -7.63 -13.55
C ARG A 80 -5.81 -7.43 -13.17
N MET A 81 -6.75 -7.99 -13.93
CA MET A 81 -8.19 -7.95 -13.63
C MET A 81 -8.55 -8.74 -12.37
N GLY A 82 -7.82 -9.80 -12.07
CA GLY A 82 -8.02 -10.58 -10.86
C GLY A 82 -7.67 -9.85 -9.56
N VAL A 83 -6.83 -8.81 -9.61
CA VAL A 83 -6.40 -8.06 -8.42
C VAL A 83 -7.57 -7.31 -7.75
N PRO A 84 -8.35 -6.45 -8.45
CA PRO A 84 -9.51 -5.81 -7.85
C PRO A 84 -10.56 -6.82 -7.37
N THR A 85 -10.78 -7.94 -8.10
CA THR A 85 -11.68 -9.00 -7.69
C THR A 85 -11.23 -9.65 -6.38
N PHE A 86 -9.95 -9.94 -6.24
CA PHE A 86 -9.39 -10.46 -4.99
C PHE A 86 -9.65 -9.50 -3.81
N MET A 87 -9.35 -8.22 -3.99
CA MET A 87 -9.56 -7.21 -2.97
C MET A 87 -11.04 -7.08 -2.58
N ALA A 88 -11.93 -7.01 -3.57
CA ALA A 88 -13.37 -6.94 -3.35
C ALA A 88 -13.90 -8.14 -2.55
N ASN A 89 -13.46 -9.36 -2.89
CA ASN A 89 -13.83 -10.57 -2.16
C ASN A 89 -13.38 -10.52 -0.69
N ARG A 90 -12.16 -10.04 -0.43
CA ARG A 90 -11.63 -9.93 0.94
C ARG A 90 -12.36 -8.86 1.76
N PHE A 91 -12.68 -7.70 1.16
CA PHE A 91 -13.47 -6.67 1.83
C PHE A 91 -14.92 -7.09 2.06
N THR A 92 -15.52 -7.85 1.14
CA THR A 92 -16.85 -8.46 1.34
C THR A 92 -16.83 -9.39 2.53
N ALA A 93 -15.84 -10.28 2.62
CA ALA A 93 -15.68 -11.17 3.76
C ALA A 93 -15.47 -10.40 5.08
N ALA A 94 -14.70 -9.30 5.05
CA ALA A 94 -14.50 -8.45 6.23
C ALA A 94 -15.80 -7.78 6.69
N ARG A 95 -16.61 -7.25 5.78
CA ARG A 95 -17.95 -6.71 6.12
C ARG A 95 -18.87 -7.77 6.73
N GLN A 96 -18.89 -8.98 6.18
CA GLN A 96 -19.66 -10.10 6.74
C GLN A 96 -19.19 -10.48 8.14
N TYR A 97 -17.87 -10.52 8.36
CA TYR A 97 -17.26 -10.79 9.65
C TYR A 97 -17.61 -9.74 10.69
N LEU A 98 -17.49 -8.45 10.35
CA LEU A 98 -17.89 -7.36 11.25
C LEU A 98 -19.39 -7.42 11.58
N GLY A 99 -20.23 -7.69 10.58
CA GLY A 99 -21.67 -7.87 10.77
C GLY A 99 -22.01 -9.06 11.68
N ALA A 100 -21.25 -10.16 11.60
CA ALA A 100 -21.42 -11.31 12.48
C ALA A 100 -21.07 -10.98 13.94
N ILE A 101 -19.95 -10.27 14.15
CA ILE A 101 -19.55 -9.78 15.49
C ILE A 101 -20.62 -8.85 16.08
N GLU A 102 -21.12 -7.92 15.28
CA GLU A 102 -22.13 -6.96 15.74
C GLU A 102 -23.46 -7.65 16.10
N ARG A 103 -23.90 -8.63 15.28
CA ARG A 103 -25.08 -9.45 15.62
C ARG A 103 -24.87 -10.23 16.90
N GLN A 104 -23.74 -10.92 17.04
CA GLN A 104 -23.41 -11.68 18.24
C GLN A 104 -23.42 -10.78 19.50
N ARG A 105 -22.91 -9.55 19.38
CA ARG A 105 -22.92 -8.59 20.48
C ARG A 105 -24.31 -8.15 20.87
N LYS A 106 -25.25 -8.00 19.90
CA LYS A 106 -26.61 -7.54 20.14
C LYS A 106 -27.56 -8.65 20.60
N GLU A 107 -27.44 -9.81 19.97
CA GLU A 107 -28.40 -10.91 20.07
C GLU A 107 -27.90 -12.05 20.95
N GLY A 108 -26.62 -12.04 21.30
CA GLY A 108 -25.97 -13.15 22.00
C GLY A 108 -25.63 -14.33 21.09
N GLY A 109 -25.50 -15.51 21.63
CA GLY A 109 -25.19 -16.73 20.91
C GLY A 109 -23.70 -17.12 20.96
N ALA A 110 -23.30 -18.07 20.10
CA ALA A 110 -21.94 -18.57 20.09
C ALA A 110 -20.95 -17.47 19.66
N PRO A 111 -19.77 -17.38 20.29
CA PRO A 111 -18.75 -16.42 19.92
C PRO A 111 -18.30 -16.59 18.46
N VAL A 112 -18.16 -15.49 17.74
CA VAL A 112 -17.60 -15.49 16.39
C VAL A 112 -16.11 -15.85 16.48
N ARG A 113 -15.69 -16.88 15.71
CA ARG A 113 -14.29 -17.27 15.67
C ARG A 113 -13.43 -16.11 15.14
N ARG A 114 -12.39 -15.81 15.88
CA ARG A 114 -11.45 -14.74 15.55
C ARG A 114 -10.72 -14.99 14.23
N ASN A 115 -10.62 -13.96 13.37
CA ASN A 115 -9.90 -13.99 12.11
C ASN A 115 -9.05 -12.72 11.96
N LEU A 116 -7.73 -12.85 12.20
CA LEU A 116 -6.79 -11.73 12.23
C LEU A 116 -6.68 -10.97 10.91
N GLU A 117 -6.84 -11.65 9.76
CA GLU A 117 -6.84 -11.00 8.46
C GLU A 117 -8.08 -10.12 8.28
N LEU A 118 -9.25 -10.63 8.65
CA LEU A 118 -10.50 -9.89 8.53
C LEU A 118 -10.60 -8.76 9.56
N GLU A 119 -9.97 -8.91 10.73
CA GLU A 119 -9.83 -7.83 11.72
C GLU A 119 -9.04 -6.66 11.15
N ALA A 120 -7.88 -6.91 10.51
CA ALA A 120 -7.08 -5.87 9.89
C ALA A 120 -7.82 -5.15 8.74
N LEU A 121 -8.62 -5.89 7.95
CA LEU A 121 -9.49 -5.28 6.93
C LEU A 121 -10.66 -4.52 7.55
N GLY A 122 -11.17 -4.99 8.68
CA GLY A 122 -12.19 -4.29 9.47
C GLY A 122 -11.70 -2.93 9.96
N GLU A 123 -10.46 -2.85 10.42
CA GLU A 123 -9.83 -1.58 10.81
C GLU A 123 -9.74 -0.59 9.64
N ILE A 124 -9.50 -1.07 8.41
CA ILE A 124 -9.51 -0.24 7.20
C ILE A 124 -10.93 0.29 6.93
N ILE A 125 -11.94 -0.58 6.98
CA ILE A 125 -13.35 -0.19 6.77
C ILE A 125 -13.80 0.85 7.81
N ASN A 126 -13.34 0.71 9.04
CA ASN A 126 -13.63 1.63 10.15
C ASN A 126 -12.78 2.91 10.12
N GLY A 127 -11.85 3.05 9.17
CA GLY A 127 -11.00 4.24 9.02
C GLY A 127 -9.87 4.36 10.05
N THR A 128 -9.58 3.32 10.83
CA THR A 128 -8.53 3.32 11.85
C THR A 128 -7.17 2.82 11.32
N ARG A 129 -7.16 2.24 10.12
CA ARG A 129 -5.94 1.79 9.43
C ARG A 129 -5.89 2.33 8.01
N TRP A 130 -4.75 2.89 7.63
CA TRP A 130 -4.54 3.56 6.36
C TRP A 130 -3.93 2.63 5.30
N VAL A 131 -4.42 2.71 4.07
CA VAL A 131 -3.93 1.90 2.96
C VAL A 131 -2.84 2.64 2.19
N HIS A 132 -1.68 1.98 2.02
CA HIS A 132 -0.58 2.42 1.17
C HIS A 132 -0.42 1.44 0.02
N CYS A 133 -0.61 1.85 -1.23
CA CYS A 133 -0.69 0.94 -2.36
C CYS A 133 0.44 1.15 -3.37
N HIS A 134 1.26 0.11 -3.59
CA HIS A 134 2.18 0.06 -4.72
C HIS A 134 1.39 0.11 -6.04
N SER A 135 1.74 1.01 -6.93
CA SER A 135 1.00 1.26 -8.17
C SER A 135 1.91 1.88 -9.23
N TYR A 136 1.70 1.50 -10.49
CA TYR A 136 2.40 2.10 -11.63
C TYR A 136 1.42 2.62 -12.68
N ARG A 137 0.56 1.76 -13.21
CA ARG A 137 -0.28 2.01 -14.37
C ARG A 137 -1.59 2.71 -14.02
N GLN A 138 -1.99 3.63 -14.91
CA GLN A 138 -3.21 4.42 -14.77
C GLN A 138 -4.49 3.58 -14.66
N ASP A 139 -4.62 2.54 -15.49
CA ASP A 139 -5.80 1.66 -15.50
C ASP A 139 -5.98 0.91 -14.19
N GLU A 140 -4.87 0.41 -13.62
CA GLU A 140 -4.87 -0.27 -12.33
C GLU A 140 -5.14 0.68 -11.16
N ILE A 141 -4.59 1.91 -11.22
CA ILE A 141 -4.83 2.96 -10.22
C ILE A 141 -6.32 3.28 -10.16
N VAL A 142 -6.95 3.57 -11.30
CA VAL A 142 -8.38 3.91 -11.36
C VAL A 142 -9.25 2.74 -10.89
N ALA A 143 -8.97 1.51 -11.35
CA ALA A 143 -9.71 0.33 -10.92
C ALA A 143 -9.59 0.09 -9.41
N PHE A 144 -8.41 0.30 -8.84
CA PHE A 144 -8.17 0.19 -7.41
C PHE A 144 -8.94 1.25 -6.62
N LEU A 145 -8.84 2.52 -6.99
CA LEU A 145 -9.54 3.61 -6.30
C LEU A 145 -11.06 3.38 -6.30
N ARG A 146 -11.64 3.01 -7.45
CA ARG A 146 -13.07 2.64 -7.54
C ARG A 146 -13.44 1.46 -6.67
N THR A 147 -12.57 0.43 -6.62
CA THR A 147 -12.79 -0.71 -5.71
C THR A 147 -12.82 -0.26 -4.26
N MET A 148 -11.90 0.59 -3.84
CA MET A 148 -11.87 1.13 -2.47
C MET A 148 -13.09 1.99 -2.17
N GLU A 149 -13.51 2.85 -3.12
CA GLU A 149 -14.71 3.69 -3.01
C GLU A 149 -15.99 2.86 -2.80
N ASN A 150 -16.14 1.71 -3.47
CA ASN A 150 -17.28 0.80 -3.28
C ASN A 150 -17.38 0.24 -1.84
N PHE A 151 -16.27 0.24 -1.13
CA PHE A 151 -16.21 -0.17 0.27
C PHE A 151 -16.14 1.02 1.25
N GLY A 152 -16.22 2.26 0.78
CA GLY A 152 -16.08 3.45 1.61
C GLY A 152 -14.67 3.64 2.19
N VAL A 153 -13.68 3.00 1.58
CA VAL A 153 -12.29 3.03 2.04
C VAL A 153 -11.54 4.18 1.38
N LYS A 154 -10.85 4.98 2.20
CA LYS A 154 -9.91 6.00 1.73
C LYS A 154 -8.50 5.43 1.65
N VAL A 155 -7.85 5.62 0.50
CA VAL A 155 -6.44 5.29 0.30
C VAL A 155 -5.59 6.46 0.80
N ALA A 156 -4.62 6.19 1.68
CA ALA A 156 -3.73 7.22 2.19
C ALA A 156 -2.72 7.66 1.13
N SER A 157 -2.05 6.69 0.49
CA SER A 157 -1.07 7.03 -0.53
C SER A 157 -0.90 5.94 -1.59
N LEU A 158 -0.66 6.40 -2.81
CA LEU A 158 -0.21 5.60 -3.93
C LEU A 158 1.33 5.67 -3.98
N GLN A 159 1.98 4.52 -3.90
CA GLN A 159 3.43 4.42 -3.87
C GLN A 159 3.96 4.22 -5.29
N HIS A 160 5.03 4.92 -5.62
CA HIS A 160 5.65 5.00 -6.95
C HIS A 160 4.77 5.76 -7.97
N VAL A 161 3.53 5.39 -8.12
CA VAL A 161 2.44 6.05 -8.89
C VAL A 161 2.90 6.68 -10.21
N LEU A 162 3.68 5.91 -11.00
CA LEU A 162 4.48 6.44 -12.11
C LEU A 162 3.66 7.00 -13.28
N GLU A 163 2.43 6.51 -13.48
CA GLU A 163 1.46 7.07 -14.43
C GLU A 163 0.39 7.94 -13.75
N GLY A 164 0.63 8.39 -12.53
CA GLY A 164 -0.32 9.20 -11.77
C GLY A 164 -0.72 10.49 -12.49
N TYR A 165 0.18 11.08 -13.27
CA TYR A 165 -0.09 12.28 -14.07
C TYR A 165 -1.24 12.11 -15.06
N LYS A 166 -1.48 10.89 -15.55
CA LYS A 166 -2.57 10.58 -16.50
C LYS A 166 -3.95 10.55 -15.83
N VAL A 167 -4.00 10.29 -14.54
CA VAL A 167 -5.23 10.12 -13.74
C VAL A 167 -5.22 10.98 -12.47
N ALA A 168 -4.52 12.10 -12.52
CA ALA A 168 -4.34 12.98 -11.38
C ALA A 168 -5.67 13.53 -10.83
N ASP A 169 -6.65 13.80 -11.70
CA ASP A 169 -7.97 14.28 -11.30
C ASP A 169 -8.74 13.22 -10.49
N GLU A 170 -8.63 11.94 -10.87
CA GLU A 170 -9.21 10.82 -10.11
C GLU A 170 -8.54 10.65 -8.74
N ILE A 171 -7.21 10.75 -8.71
CA ILE A 171 -6.44 10.65 -7.45
C ILE A 171 -6.82 11.80 -6.52
N ALA A 172 -6.89 13.04 -7.03
CA ALA A 172 -7.27 14.21 -6.26
C ALA A 172 -8.72 14.10 -5.73
N ARG A 173 -9.67 13.68 -6.59
CA ARG A 173 -11.05 13.47 -6.19
C ARG A 173 -11.21 12.43 -5.07
N HIS A 174 -10.44 11.34 -5.15
CA HIS A 174 -10.41 10.32 -4.10
C HIS A 174 -9.80 10.84 -2.79
N GLY A 175 -8.86 11.78 -2.89
CA GLY A 175 -8.11 12.35 -1.77
C GLY A 175 -6.87 11.54 -1.37
N ALA A 176 -6.39 10.65 -2.25
CA ALA A 176 -5.15 9.91 -2.02
C ALA A 176 -3.92 10.80 -2.27
N GLY A 177 -2.87 10.63 -1.45
CA GLY A 177 -1.57 11.19 -1.74
C GLY A 177 -0.78 10.35 -2.74
N GLY A 178 0.23 10.96 -3.37
CA GLY A 178 1.16 10.28 -4.28
C GLY A 178 2.59 10.38 -3.79
N SER A 179 3.31 9.27 -3.76
CA SER A 179 4.75 9.25 -3.47
C SER A 179 5.49 8.72 -4.68
N THR A 180 6.25 9.58 -5.37
CA THR A 180 6.78 9.28 -6.70
C THR A 180 8.29 9.50 -6.81
N PHE A 181 8.86 9.01 -7.92
CA PHE A 181 10.25 9.21 -8.31
C PHE A 181 10.35 10.04 -9.59
N SER A 182 11.42 10.78 -9.77
CA SER A 182 11.68 11.56 -10.99
C SER A 182 12.57 10.83 -12.00
N ASP A 183 13.20 9.75 -11.60
CA ASP A 183 14.25 9.03 -12.34
C ASP A 183 13.92 7.57 -12.66
N TRP A 184 12.69 7.15 -12.41
CA TRP A 184 12.21 5.82 -12.72
C TRP A 184 11.39 5.81 -14.00
N TRP A 185 12.04 5.63 -15.11
CA TRP A 185 11.39 5.46 -16.43
C TRP A 185 11.98 4.28 -17.18
N ALA A 186 11.13 3.60 -17.94
CA ALA A 186 11.48 2.57 -18.93
C ALA A 186 12.39 1.42 -18.44
N PHE A 187 12.55 1.17 -17.13
CA PHE A 187 13.38 0.06 -16.65
C PHE A 187 12.66 -1.30 -16.73
N LYS A 188 11.34 -1.30 -16.92
CA LYS A 188 10.51 -2.45 -17.25
C LYS A 188 9.26 -2.01 -17.99
N PHE A 189 8.57 -2.96 -18.64
CA PHE A 189 7.44 -2.65 -19.52
C PHE A 189 6.31 -1.87 -18.83
N GLU A 190 5.91 -2.25 -17.61
CA GLU A 190 4.80 -1.59 -16.91
C GLU A 190 5.10 -0.17 -16.42
N VAL A 191 6.33 0.31 -16.59
CA VAL A 191 6.74 1.68 -16.23
C VAL A 191 7.27 2.45 -17.42
N TYR A 192 6.96 1.98 -18.64
CA TYR A 192 7.46 2.58 -19.88
C TYR A 192 7.04 4.05 -20.04
N ASP A 193 5.82 4.38 -19.63
CA ASP A 193 5.25 5.73 -19.72
C ASP A 193 5.55 6.64 -18.52
N ALA A 194 6.44 6.22 -17.61
CA ALA A 194 6.87 7.06 -16.50
C ALA A 194 7.64 8.29 -17.01
N ILE A 195 7.37 9.46 -16.41
CA ILE A 195 8.02 10.72 -16.79
C ILE A 195 8.55 11.46 -15.55
N PRO A 196 9.65 12.24 -15.70
CA PRO A 196 10.23 13.00 -14.58
C PRO A 196 9.28 14.02 -13.93
N TYR A 197 8.38 14.61 -14.72
CA TYR A 197 7.44 15.64 -14.29
C TYR A 197 6.16 15.12 -13.62
N ASN A 198 5.99 13.80 -13.49
CA ASN A 198 4.81 13.16 -12.92
C ASN A 198 4.35 13.81 -11.59
N GLY A 199 5.26 14.02 -10.66
CA GLY A 199 4.94 14.64 -9.36
C GLY A 199 4.42 16.08 -9.48
N SER A 200 5.02 16.90 -10.35
CA SER A 200 4.56 18.27 -10.58
C SER A 200 3.17 18.30 -11.19
N LEU A 201 2.92 17.48 -12.21
CA LEU A 201 1.62 17.40 -12.87
C LEU A 201 0.51 16.94 -11.93
N MET A 202 0.78 15.98 -11.06
CA MET A 202 -0.16 15.55 -10.03
C MET A 202 -0.45 16.66 -9.03
N ARG A 203 0.59 17.36 -8.54
CA ARG A 203 0.43 18.48 -7.61
C ARG A 203 -0.41 19.62 -8.20
N ASP A 204 -0.20 19.95 -9.47
CA ASP A 204 -0.95 21.01 -10.17
C ASP A 204 -2.44 20.67 -10.31
N ARG A 205 -2.81 19.39 -10.14
CA ARG A 205 -4.20 18.89 -10.08
C ARG A 205 -4.72 18.69 -8.64
N GLY A 206 -3.97 19.16 -7.63
CA GLY A 206 -4.39 19.13 -6.23
C GLY A 206 -4.05 17.84 -5.46
N VAL A 207 -3.28 16.93 -6.05
CA VAL A 207 -2.79 15.75 -5.32
C VAL A 207 -1.67 16.17 -4.36
N VAL A 208 -1.74 15.72 -3.11
CA VAL A 208 -0.62 15.85 -2.17
C VAL A 208 0.49 14.90 -2.61
N VAL A 209 1.62 15.44 -3.02
CA VAL A 209 2.73 14.65 -3.58
C VAL A 209 3.96 14.75 -2.70
N ASP A 210 4.53 13.59 -2.40
CA ASP A 210 5.85 13.43 -1.81
C ASP A 210 6.84 12.85 -2.82
N ARG A 211 8.08 13.34 -2.79
CA ARG A 211 9.16 12.84 -3.63
C ARG A 211 10.00 11.85 -2.86
N LYS A 212 10.01 10.60 -3.30
CA LYS A 212 10.91 9.59 -2.77
C LYS A 212 12.36 9.88 -3.14
N SER A 213 13.29 9.48 -2.28
CA SER A 213 14.72 9.54 -2.58
C SER A 213 15.06 8.75 -3.85
N THR A 214 15.95 9.31 -4.67
CA THR A 214 16.46 8.71 -5.90
C THR A 214 17.36 7.50 -5.68
N ARG A 215 17.78 7.21 -4.44
CA ARG A 215 18.57 6.01 -4.14
C ARG A 215 17.66 4.78 -4.06
N LEU A 216 17.88 3.88 -5.00
CA LEU A 216 17.35 2.51 -5.03
C LEU A 216 17.79 1.72 -3.79
N ASN A 217 17.08 1.92 -2.68
CA ASN A 217 17.12 0.99 -1.55
C ASN A 217 15.81 0.20 -1.45
N SER A 218 15.15 -0.01 -2.56
CA SER A 218 14.17 -1.06 -2.69
C SER A 218 14.87 -2.27 -3.30
N SER A 219 15.33 -3.17 -2.48
CA SER A 219 15.63 -4.54 -2.89
C SER A 219 14.35 -5.16 -3.47
N HIS A 220 14.08 -4.87 -4.71
CA HIS A 220 13.19 -5.62 -5.56
C HIS A 220 14.05 -6.60 -6.36
N THR A 221 14.70 -7.52 -5.65
CA THR A 221 15.19 -8.77 -6.20
C THR A 221 14.14 -9.84 -5.99
#